data_e1fb3d0de14f84f7c27bbe93afdf8c70
#
_entry.id   e1fb3d0de14f84f7c27bbe93afdf8c70
#
_cell.length_a   1.000
_cell.length_b   1.000
_cell.length_c   1.000
_cell.angle_alpha   90.00
_cell.angle_beta   90.00
_cell.angle_gamma   90.00
#
_symmetry.space_group_name_H-M   'P 1'
#
loop_
_entity.id
_entity.type
_entity.pdbx_description
1 polymer ?
#
loop_
_entity_poly.entity_id
_entity_poly.type
_entity_poly.pdbx_seq_one_letter_code
_entity_poly.pdbx_strand_id
1 'polypeptide(L)'
;LPSVGAGNVLREMIRSEKVPTAVLETVFRQASNSRIITNAYAINHNDTHLQFGDDFQFLEVQNSEEAAQLVIKNYLQEVSLHGIEDVQILSPLRKRGAVAANALNETIRDLVNPPNNLKKEVKCGSRVFRVGDRIMQTANRINVSNGDVGVITDMKKEDDETITCVRLLDGRTLQYTQEMLEDLEFSYCTTIHKSQGQEYPVIIVPLLKEHYIMLRRNLLYTAVTRAKAKVIPVSYTHLRAHETTLHL
;
A
#
# COMPACT_ATOMS: atom_id res chain seq x y z
N LEU A 1 -13.93 1.48 -4.78
CA LEU A 1 -13.59 2.75 -5.42
C LEU A 1 -14.40 2.95 -6.69
N PRO A 2 -14.74 4.18 -7.09
CA PRO A 2 -15.35 4.45 -8.38
C PRO A 2 -14.40 4.04 -9.51
N SER A 3 -14.94 3.81 -10.72
CA SER A 3 -14.13 3.50 -11.90
C SER A 3 -13.10 4.59 -12.17
N VAL A 4 -11.91 4.21 -12.61
CA VAL A 4 -10.82 5.15 -12.94
C VAL A 4 -11.08 5.87 -14.28
N GLY A 5 -12.01 5.36 -15.11
CA GLY A 5 -12.40 5.96 -16.39
C GLY A 5 -13.64 6.85 -16.30
N ALA A 6 -14.02 7.43 -17.44
CA ALA A 6 -15.23 8.21 -17.56
C ALA A 6 -16.49 7.35 -17.33
N GLY A 7 -17.43 7.87 -16.53
CA GLY A 7 -18.69 7.19 -16.21
C GLY A 7 -18.65 6.30 -14.97
N ASN A 8 -19.81 6.02 -14.41
CA ASN A 8 -19.97 5.19 -13.22
C ASN A 8 -20.88 3.99 -13.54
N VAL A 9 -20.49 3.24 -14.58
CA VAL A 9 -21.30 2.20 -15.21
C VAL A 9 -21.87 1.22 -14.19
N LEU A 10 -21.03 0.67 -13.29
CA LEU A 10 -21.51 -0.29 -12.28
C LEU A 10 -22.59 0.32 -11.37
N ARG A 11 -22.40 1.55 -10.91
CA ARG A 11 -23.38 2.24 -10.05
C ARG A 11 -24.69 2.51 -10.78
N GLU A 12 -24.61 2.87 -12.05
CA GLU A 12 -25.79 3.11 -12.88
C GLU A 12 -26.52 1.80 -13.22
N MET A 13 -25.80 0.71 -13.47
CA MET A 13 -26.39 -0.61 -13.62
C MET A 13 -27.15 -1.04 -12.36
N ILE A 14 -26.56 -0.88 -11.17
CA ILE A 14 -27.22 -1.17 -9.88
C ILE A 14 -28.46 -0.28 -9.71
N ARG A 15 -28.34 1.03 -9.97
CA ARG A 15 -29.44 1.99 -9.82
C ARG A 15 -30.59 1.75 -10.81
N SER A 16 -30.30 1.17 -11.95
CA SER A 16 -31.33 0.88 -12.97
C SER A 16 -32.31 -0.20 -12.54
N GLU A 17 -31.97 -1.00 -11.51
CA GLU A 17 -32.73 -2.16 -11.02
C GLU A 17 -33.04 -3.22 -12.09
N LYS A 18 -32.48 -3.06 -13.30
CA LYS A 18 -32.67 -4.00 -14.41
C LYS A 18 -31.75 -5.19 -14.38
N VAL A 19 -30.68 -5.12 -13.53
CA VAL A 19 -29.70 -6.20 -13.38
C VAL A 19 -29.84 -6.78 -11.97
N PRO A 20 -30.05 -8.10 -11.81
CA PRO A 20 -30.06 -8.74 -10.51
C PRO A 20 -28.77 -8.43 -9.76
N THR A 21 -28.88 -7.88 -8.55
CA THR A 21 -27.75 -7.42 -7.76
C THR A 21 -27.73 -8.13 -6.40
N ALA A 22 -26.60 -8.77 -6.08
CA ALA A 22 -26.33 -9.29 -4.73
C ALA A 22 -25.36 -8.36 -4.03
N VAL A 23 -25.72 -7.90 -2.84
CA VAL A 23 -24.87 -7.07 -1.97
C VAL A 23 -24.28 -7.93 -0.87
N LEU A 24 -22.95 -7.97 -0.78
CA LEU A 24 -22.25 -8.66 0.31
C LEU A 24 -22.08 -7.68 1.47
N GLU A 25 -22.82 -7.89 2.55
CA GLU A 25 -22.82 -7.00 3.74
C GLU A 25 -21.84 -7.45 4.83
N THR A 26 -21.50 -8.75 4.87
CA THR A 26 -20.70 -9.32 5.94
C THR A 26 -19.21 -9.40 5.53
N VAL A 27 -18.34 -8.86 6.37
CA VAL A 27 -16.87 -8.96 6.21
C VAL A 27 -16.39 -10.18 7.00
N PHE A 28 -15.84 -11.18 6.30
CA PHE A 28 -15.37 -12.44 6.92
C PHE A 28 -13.84 -12.49 7.12
N ARG A 29 -13.10 -11.41 6.82
CA ARG A 29 -11.64 -11.45 6.71
C ARG A 29 -10.86 -11.36 8.01
N GLN A 30 -11.48 -10.86 9.08
CA GLN A 30 -10.86 -10.64 10.38
C GLN A 30 -11.70 -11.25 11.49
N ALA A 31 -11.13 -11.39 12.71
CA ALA A 31 -11.89 -11.82 13.89
C ALA A 31 -13.09 -10.90 14.14
N SER A 32 -14.22 -11.45 14.54
CA SER A 32 -15.49 -10.71 14.73
C SER A 32 -15.40 -9.51 15.68
N ASN A 33 -14.38 -9.42 16.51
CA ASN A 33 -14.14 -8.34 17.47
C ASN A 33 -13.03 -7.38 17.04
N SER A 34 -12.55 -7.42 15.78
CA SER A 34 -11.48 -6.53 15.30
C SER A 34 -12.00 -5.11 15.10
N ARG A 35 -11.27 -4.13 15.66
CA ARG A 35 -11.53 -2.70 15.41
C ARG A 35 -11.37 -2.32 13.94
N ILE A 36 -10.59 -3.09 13.18
CA ILE A 36 -10.47 -2.89 11.72
C ILE A 36 -11.84 -3.04 11.05
N ILE A 37 -12.60 -4.10 11.39
CA ILE A 37 -13.95 -4.33 10.86
C ILE A 37 -14.91 -3.25 11.35
N THR A 38 -14.93 -3.00 12.66
CA THR A 38 -15.82 -2.00 13.25
C THR A 38 -15.60 -0.63 12.64
N ASN A 39 -14.33 -0.22 12.50
CA ASN A 39 -13.99 1.07 11.90
C ASN A 39 -14.24 1.09 10.38
N ALA A 40 -13.99 0.00 9.67
CA ALA A 40 -14.34 -0.09 8.24
C ALA A 40 -15.85 0.06 8.03
N TYR A 41 -16.67 -0.56 8.89
CA TYR A 41 -18.13 -0.39 8.88
C TYR A 41 -18.52 1.06 9.19
N ALA A 42 -17.99 1.64 10.26
CA ALA A 42 -18.21 3.03 10.65
C ALA A 42 -17.87 3.99 9.49
N ILE A 43 -16.68 3.85 8.90
CA ILE A 43 -16.24 4.64 7.75
C ILE A 43 -17.24 4.48 6.58
N ASN A 44 -17.67 3.27 6.27
CA ASN A 44 -18.61 3.03 5.17
C ASN A 44 -19.98 3.67 5.40
N HIS A 45 -20.44 3.76 6.66
CA HIS A 45 -21.72 4.33 7.05
C HIS A 45 -21.65 5.79 7.48
N ASN A 46 -20.50 6.46 7.28
CA ASN A 46 -20.29 7.86 7.66
C ASN A 46 -20.41 8.11 9.17
N ASP A 47 -20.06 7.11 9.98
CA ASP A 47 -19.98 7.25 11.43
C ASP A 47 -18.59 7.77 11.83
N THR A 48 -18.56 8.79 12.67
CA THR A 48 -17.35 9.47 13.14
C THR A 48 -16.69 8.79 14.35
N HIS A 49 -17.38 7.83 14.97
CA HIS A 49 -16.94 7.21 16.21
C HIS A 49 -16.01 6.02 15.93
N LEU A 50 -14.76 6.31 15.58
CA LEU A 50 -13.76 5.27 15.39
C LEU A 50 -13.22 4.76 16.73
N GLN A 51 -12.97 3.46 16.81
CA GLN A 51 -12.42 2.79 17.97
C GLN A 51 -10.91 2.59 17.79
N PHE A 52 -10.13 2.92 18.83
CA PHE A 52 -8.67 2.79 18.80
C PHE A 52 -8.19 1.73 19.79
N GLY A 53 -7.09 1.08 19.48
CA GLY A 53 -6.46 0.04 20.29
C GLY A 53 -5.31 -0.63 19.54
N ASP A 54 -4.93 -1.84 19.94
CA ASP A 54 -3.72 -2.50 19.46
C ASP A 54 -3.75 -2.82 17.95
N ASP A 55 -4.93 -3.14 17.42
CA ASP A 55 -5.16 -3.45 16.00
C ASP A 55 -5.54 -2.22 15.16
N PHE A 56 -5.80 -1.05 15.79
CA PHE A 56 -6.12 0.20 15.10
C PHE A 56 -5.52 1.40 15.87
N GLN A 57 -4.26 1.75 15.56
CA GLN A 57 -3.47 2.74 16.29
C GLN A 57 -3.40 4.06 15.53
N PHE A 58 -4.08 5.09 16.03
CA PHE A 58 -4.01 6.42 15.45
C PHE A 58 -2.76 7.17 15.93
N LEU A 59 -1.97 7.71 15.00
CA LEU A 59 -0.81 8.54 15.28
C LEU A 59 -1.08 9.98 14.85
N GLU A 60 -0.99 10.88 15.83
CA GLU A 60 -1.22 12.31 15.64
C GLU A 60 0.06 13.02 15.20
N VAL A 61 -0.08 13.95 14.24
CA VAL A 61 1.01 14.77 13.71
C VAL A 61 0.57 16.22 13.52
N GLN A 62 1.54 17.15 13.48
CA GLN A 62 1.29 18.57 13.32
C GLN A 62 1.55 19.08 11.89
N ASN A 63 2.40 18.39 11.13
CA ASN A 63 2.79 18.77 9.78
C ASN A 63 3.19 17.55 8.95
N SER A 64 3.43 17.76 7.64
CA SER A 64 3.74 16.68 6.69
C SER A 64 5.13 16.07 6.88
N GLU A 65 6.09 16.84 7.35
CA GLU A 65 7.45 16.39 7.62
C GLU A 65 7.47 15.45 8.83
N GLU A 66 6.78 15.82 9.91
CA GLU A 66 6.58 14.97 11.09
C GLU A 66 5.83 13.69 10.70
N ALA A 67 4.82 13.80 9.84
CA ALA A 67 4.09 12.63 9.33
C ALA A 67 5.03 11.67 8.59
N ALA A 68 5.90 12.16 7.72
CA ALA A 68 6.86 11.33 7.01
C ALA A 68 7.82 10.62 7.97
N GLN A 69 8.37 11.36 8.96
CA GLN A 69 9.25 10.79 9.97
C GLN A 69 8.55 9.71 10.80
N LEU A 70 7.31 9.96 11.21
CA LEU A 70 6.54 9.04 12.03
C LEU A 70 6.13 7.78 11.24
N VAL A 71 5.75 7.94 9.97
CA VAL A 71 5.47 6.84 9.04
C VAL A 71 6.70 5.95 8.87
N ILE A 72 7.87 6.55 8.60
CA ILE A 72 9.13 5.82 8.43
C ILE A 72 9.51 5.10 9.73
N LYS A 73 9.48 5.79 10.87
CA LYS A 73 9.79 5.20 12.17
C LYS A 73 8.92 3.98 12.47
N ASN A 74 7.59 4.10 12.30
CA ASN A 74 6.67 3.00 12.55
C ASN A 74 6.85 1.87 11.53
N TYR A 75 7.12 2.19 10.26
CA TYR A 75 7.42 1.18 9.25
C TYR A 75 8.64 0.33 9.66
N LEU A 76 9.74 0.97 10.06
CA LEU A 76 10.94 0.26 10.51
C LEU A 76 10.69 -0.60 11.75
N GLN A 77 9.89 -0.09 12.70
CA GLN A 77 9.50 -0.82 13.89
C GLN A 77 8.65 -2.06 13.54
N GLU A 78 7.61 -1.89 12.74
CA GLU A 78 6.73 -3.00 12.36
C GLU A 78 7.47 -4.04 11.49
N VAL A 79 8.36 -3.59 10.59
CA VAL A 79 9.21 -4.49 9.79
C VAL A 79 10.16 -5.30 10.69
N SER A 80 10.68 -4.73 11.76
CA SER A 80 11.52 -5.46 12.72
C SER A 80 10.76 -6.56 13.48
N LEU A 81 9.46 -6.40 13.64
CA LEU A 81 8.58 -7.35 14.35
C LEU A 81 7.98 -8.41 13.43
N HIS A 82 7.61 -8.05 12.22
CA HIS A 82 6.80 -8.87 11.32
C HIS A 82 7.52 -9.29 10.04
N GLY A 83 8.61 -8.60 9.70
CA GLY A 83 9.29 -8.79 8.42
C GLY A 83 8.81 -7.81 7.32
N ILE A 84 9.66 -7.65 6.31
CA ILE A 84 9.44 -6.68 5.23
C ILE A 84 8.25 -7.05 4.32
N GLU A 85 7.87 -8.29 4.27
CA GLU A 85 6.78 -8.80 3.43
C GLU A 85 5.41 -8.48 4.03
N ASP A 86 5.32 -8.36 5.35
CA ASP A 86 4.07 -8.24 6.10
C ASP A 86 3.63 -6.80 6.35
N VAL A 87 4.50 -5.82 6.13
CA VAL A 87 4.21 -4.39 6.39
C VAL A 87 4.13 -3.60 5.11
N GLN A 88 3.04 -2.85 4.93
CA GLN A 88 2.84 -2.01 3.74
C GLN A 88 2.42 -0.59 4.11
N ILE A 89 3.05 0.41 3.50
CA ILE A 89 2.56 1.79 3.55
C ILE A 89 1.63 2.02 2.36
N LEU A 90 0.45 2.58 2.63
CA LEU A 90 -0.54 2.95 1.61
C LEU A 90 -0.72 4.47 1.58
N SER A 91 -0.14 5.14 0.59
CA SER A 91 -0.27 6.58 0.42
C SER A 91 -1.42 6.95 -0.53
N PRO A 92 -2.16 8.04 -0.27
CA PRO A 92 -3.12 8.57 -1.23
C PRO A 92 -2.46 9.07 -2.53
N LEU A 93 -1.22 9.57 -2.47
CA LEU A 93 -0.52 10.20 -3.59
C LEU A 93 0.75 9.45 -3.98
N ARG A 94 1.05 9.49 -5.30
CA ARG A 94 2.26 8.85 -5.84
C ARG A 94 3.49 9.77 -5.83
N LYS A 95 3.35 11.03 -6.24
CA LYS A 95 4.51 11.89 -6.64
C LYS A 95 4.70 13.16 -5.82
N ARG A 96 3.69 13.71 -5.16
CA ARG A 96 3.76 15.04 -4.53
C ARG A 96 3.57 14.95 -3.02
N GLY A 97 4.46 15.59 -2.25
CA GLY A 97 4.42 15.67 -0.79
C GLY A 97 5.37 14.71 -0.09
N ALA A 98 5.66 14.98 1.17
CA ALA A 98 6.63 14.24 1.98
C ALA A 98 6.23 12.77 2.22
N VAL A 99 4.93 12.49 2.24
CA VAL A 99 4.37 11.13 2.42
C VAL A 99 3.90 10.50 1.10
N ALA A 100 4.28 11.05 -0.06
CA ALA A 100 4.00 10.44 -1.35
C ALA A 100 4.77 9.11 -1.51
N ALA A 101 4.19 8.17 -2.23
CA ALA A 101 4.77 6.83 -2.37
C ALA A 101 6.21 6.86 -2.90
N ASN A 102 6.52 7.71 -3.88
CA ASN A 102 7.88 7.80 -4.42
C ASN A 102 8.88 8.30 -3.38
N ALA A 103 8.57 9.38 -2.64
CA ALA A 103 9.45 9.95 -1.63
C ALA A 103 9.71 8.95 -0.48
N LEU A 104 8.65 8.28 0.00
CA LEU A 104 8.78 7.26 1.03
C LEU A 104 9.59 6.04 0.55
N ASN A 105 9.41 5.60 -0.69
CA ASN A 105 10.17 4.49 -1.24
C ASN A 105 11.67 4.77 -1.30
N GLU A 106 12.07 5.98 -1.73
CA GLU A 106 13.47 6.39 -1.79
C GLU A 106 14.10 6.38 -0.39
N THR A 107 13.45 7.06 0.57
CA THR A 107 13.98 7.17 1.94
C THR A 107 14.00 5.82 2.66
N ILE A 108 12.92 5.05 2.59
CA ILE A 108 12.79 3.77 3.33
C ILE A 108 13.76 2.75 2.76
N ARG A 109 13.93 2.69 1.45
CA ARG A 109 14.85 1.77 0.81
C ARG A 109 16.25 1.88 1.37
N ASP A 110 16.78 3.11 1.48
CA ASP A 110 18.14 3.33 1.96
C ASP A 110 18.30 3.03 3.45
N LEU A 111 17.21 3.05 4.23
CA LEU A 111 17.20 2.67 5.64
C LEU A 111 17.10 1.16 5.84
N VAL A 112 16.23 0.49 5.06
CA VAL A 112 15.95 -0.95 5.20
C VAL A 112 16.98 -1.79 4.45
N ASN A 113 17.38 -1.35 3.27
CA ASN A 113 18.30 -2.04 2.39
C ASN A 113 19.43 -1.11 1.89
N PRO A 114 20.30 -0.60 2.79
CA PRO A 114 21.39 0.31 2.43
C PRO A 114 22.36 -0.34 1.45
N PRO A 115 23.06 0.47 0.61
CA PRO A 115 24.11 -0.03 -0.25
C PRO A 115 25.21 -0.68 0.58
N ASN A 116 25.68 -1.82 0.11
CA ASN A 116 26.76 -2.56 0.73
C ASN A 116 27.57 -3.28 -0.35
N ASN A 117 28.88 -3.20 -0.29
CA ASN A 117 29.80 -3.82 -1.27
C ASN A 117 29.65 -5.36 -1.37
N LEU A 118 29.01 -6.01 -0.40
CA LEU A 118 28.73 -7.45 -0.42
C LEU A 118 27.39 -7.81 -1.09
N LYS A 119 26.51 -6.81 -1.32
CA LYS A 119 25.22 -7.04 -1.98
C LYS A 119 25.37 -6.96 -3.49
N LYS A 120 24.77 -7.91 -4.18
CA LYS A 120 24.66 -7.86 -5.63
C LYS A 120 23.68 -6.76 -6.03
N GLU A 121 24.06 -5.99 -7.03
CA GLU A 121 23.27 -4.90 -7.59
C GLU A 121 23.21 -4.99 -9.10
N VAL A 122 22.11 -4.52 -9.68
CA VAL A 122 21.93 -4.38 -11.12
C VAL A 122 21.35 -3.01 -11.45
N LYS A 123 21.94 -2.34 -12.43
CA LYS A 123 21.46 -1.03 -12.91
C LYS A 123 20.45 -1.22 -14.04
N CYS A 124 19.30 -0.56 -13.94
CA CYS A 124 18.29 -0.51 -14.98
C CYS A 124 17.81 0.95 -15.15
N GLY A 125 18.25 1.59 -16.23
CA GLY A 125 18.02 3.03 -16.44
C GLY A 125 18.66 3.88 -15.34
N SER A 126 17.85 4.72 -14.69
CA SER A 126 18.26 5.53 -13.53
C SER A 126 18.16 4.79 -12.19
N ARG A 127 17.58 3.60 -12.16
CA ARG A 127 17.39 2.81 -10.94
C ARG A 127 18.51 1.80 -10.77
N VAL A 128 18.89 1.55 -9.52
CA VAL A 128 19.78 0.47 -9.12
C VAL A 128 18.99 -0.46 -8.22
N PHE A 129 18.76 -1.69 -8.63
CA PHE A 129 18.15 -2.72 -7.81
C PHE A 129 19.22 -3.51 -7.07
N ARG A 130 18.94 -3.94 -5.84
CA ARG A 130 19.85 -4.79 -5.04
C ARG A 130 19.09 -5.94 -4.38
N VAL A 131 19.82 -6.99 -4.08
CA VAL A 131 19.27 -8.12 -3.30
C VAL A 131 18.71 -7.60 -1.98
N GLY A 132 17.49 -8.01 -1.66
CA GLY A 132 16.71 -7.53 -0.52
C GLY A 132 15.76 -6.37 -0.84
N ASP A 133 15.79 -5.79 -2.04
CA ASP A 133 14.83 -4.76 -2.41
C ASP A 133 13.42 -5.34 -2.53
N ARG A 134 12.43 -4.64 -1.95
CA ARG A 134 11.02 -4.89 -2.15
C ARG A 134 10.53 -4.17 -3.39
N ILE A 135 9.92 -4.92 -4.29
CA ILE A 135 9.50 -4.43 -5.61
C ILE A 135 8.05 -4.78 -5.92
N MET A 136 7.50 -4.08 -6.91
CA MET A 136 6.18 -4.34 -7.49
C MET A 136 6.29 -4.38 -9.01
N GLN A 137 5.63 -5.34 -9.61
CA GLN A 137 5.42 -5.40 -11.06
C GLN A 137 4.46 -4.30 -11.51
N THR A 138 4.78 -3.59 -12.59
CA THR A 138 3.97 -2.47 -13.11
C THR A 138 3.28 -2.76 -14.44
N ALA A 139 3.60 -3.89 -15.07
CA ALA A 139 2.99 -4.35 -16.32
C ALA A 139 2.58 -5.83 -16.21
N ASN A 140 1.58 -6.25 -16.99
CA ASN A 140 1.24 -7.67 -17.08
C ASN A 140 2.25 -8.38 -17.97
N ARG A 141 2.83 -9.49 -17.50
CA ARG A 141 3.67 -10.43 -18.27
C ARG A 141 3.21 -11.87 -18.02
N ILE A 142 3.78 -12.83 -18.71
CA ILE A 142 3.53 -14.25 -18.46
C ILE A 142 3.91 -14.57 -17.00
N ASN A 143 2.97 -15.16 -16.27
CA ASN A 143 3.11 -15.58 -14.87
C ASN A 143 3.25 -14.44 -13.84
N VAL A 144 3.11 -13.17 -14.22
CA VAL A 144 3.12 -12.04 -13.27
C VAL A 144 2.18 -10.95 -13.71
N SER A 145 1.40 -10.41 -12.79
CA SER A 145 0.41 -9.37 -13.03
C SER A 145 0.87 -8.01 -12.53
N ASN A 146 0.35 -6.96 -13.16
CA ASN A 146 0.51 -5.60 -12.63
C ASN A 146 -0.03 -5.53 -11.20
N GLY A 147 0.82 -5.08 -10.28
CA GLY A 147 0.52 -5.02 -8.85
C GLY A 147 1.14 -6.16 -8.04
N ASP A 148 1.61 -7.26 -8.63
CA ASP A 148 2.29 -8.31 -7.88
C ASP A 148 3.52 -7.75 -7.17
N VAL A 149 3.63 -8.04 -5.87
CA VAL A 149 4.71 -7.57 -4.99
C VAL A 149 5.64 -8.73 -4.65
N GLY A 150 6.93 -8.45 -4.55
CA GLY A 150 7.94 -9.44 -4.18
C GLY A 150 9.21 -8.81 -3.62
N VAL A 151 10.17 -9.67 -3.32
CA VAL A 151 11.50 -9.30 -2.83
C VAL A 151 12.55 -9.91 -3.76
N ILE A 152 13.58 -9.14 -4.10
CA ILE A 152 14.73 -9.62 -4.87
C ILE A 152 15.54 -10.52 -3.95
N THR A 153 15.66 -11.80 -4.30
CA THR A 153 16.32 -12.80 -3.46
C THR A 153 17.75 -13.10 -3.89
N ASP A 154 18.04 -13.01 -5.19
CA ASP A 154 19.37 -13.24 -5.72
C ASP A 154 19.56 -12.58 -7.09
N MET A 155 20.82 -12.45 -7.53
CA MET A 155 21.23 -12.06 -8.87
C MET A 155 22.34 -12.97 -9.34
N LYS A 156 22.20 -13.56 -10.53
CA LYS A 156 23.13 -14.50 -11.13
C LYS A 156 23.58 -14.01 -12.50
N LYS A 157 24.81 -14.29 -12.87
CA LYS A 157 25.26 -14.10 -14.25
C LYS A 157 25.04 -15.40 -15.01
N GLU A 158 24.30 -15.31 -16.11
CA GLU A 158 24.07 -16.41 -17.06
C GLU A 158 24.31 -15.85 -18.47
N ASP A 159 25.24 -16.47 -19.24
CA ASP A 159 25.54 -16.12 -20.63
C ASP A 159 25.74 -14.60 -20.89
N ASP A 160 26.55 -13.92 -20.06
CA ASP A 160 26.81 -12.48 -20.06
C ASP A 160 25.65 -11.59 -19.65
N GLU A 161 24.48 -12.13 -19.31
CA GLU A 161 23.32 -11.38 -18.80
C GLU A 161 23.17 -11.55 -17.28
N THR A 162 22.67 -10.52 -16.60
CA THR A 162 22.33 -10.61 -15.18
C THR A 162 20.88 -11.01 -15.02
N ILE A 163 20.62 -12.21 -14.52
CA ILE A 163 19.31 -12.71 -14.17
C ILE A 163 19.01 -12.37 -12.71
N THR A 164 17.93 -11.64 -12.49
CA THR A 164 17.45 -11.24 -11.16
C THR A 164 16.33 -12.18 -10.70
N CYS A 165 16.52 -12.83 -9.57
CA CYS A 165 15.53 -13.72 -8.95
C CYS A 165 14.64 -12.91 -8.00
N VAL A 166 13.33 -13.01 -8.18
CA VAL A 166 12.32 -12.35 -7.35
C VAL A 166 11.40 -13.40 -6.75
N ARG A 167 11.23 -13.40 -5.44
CA ARG A 167 10.19 -14.16 -4.75
C ARG A 167 8.98 -13.26 -4.52
N LEU A 168 7.84 -13.61 -5.11
CA LEU A 168 6.57 -12.92 -4.91
C LEU A 168 5.97 -13.26 -3.55
N LEU A 169 5.07 -12.39 -3.04
CA LEU A 169 4.39 -12.61 -1.75
C LEU A 169 3.48 -13.85 -1.72
N ASP A 170 3.06 -14.35 -2.89
CA ASP A 170 2.30 -15.60 -3.01
C ASP A 170 3.18 -16.85 -3.04
N GLY A 171 4.50 -16.70 -2.89
CA GLY A 171 5.48 -17.78 -2.85
C GLY A 171 6.09 -18.15 -4.19
N ARG A 172 5.57 -17.67 -5.32
CA ARG A 172 6.17 -17.92 -6.65
C ARG A 172 7.55 -17.25 -6.75
N THR A 173 8.49 -17.93 -7.40
CA THR A 173 9.80 -17.35 -7.73
C THR A 173 9.91 -17.18 -9.23
N LEU A 174 10.29 -15.97 -9.65
CA LEU A 174 10.42 -15.59 -11.05
C LEU A 174 11.84 -15.11 -11.34
N GLN A 175 12.26 -15.28 -12.58
CA GLN A 175 13.51 -14.78 -13.11
C GLN A 175 13.25 -13.60 -14.04
N TYR A 176 14.00 -12.52 -13.85
CA TYR A 176 13.89 -11.29 -14.61
C TYR A 176 15.18 -11.04 -15.35
N THR A 177 15.11 -10.87 -16.66
CA THR A 177 16.18 -10.31 -17.47
C THR A 177 16.32 -8.81 -17.22
N GLN A 178 17.41 -8.21 -17.69
CA GLN A 178 17.64 -6.77 -17.52
C GLN A 178 16.51 -5.93 -18.14
N GLU A 179 15.98 -6.31 -19.29
CA GLU A 179 14.84 -5.65 -19.93
C GLU A 179 13.57 -5.71 -19.07
N MET A 180 13.31 -6.85 -18.45
CA MET A 180 12.12 -7.02 -17.60
C MET A 180 12.18 -6.17 -16.33
N LEU A 181 13.35 -5.75 -15.87
CA LEU A 181 13.51 -4.88 -14.70
C LEU A 181 12.91 -3.46 -14.93
N GLU A 182 12.68 -3.05 -16.17
CA GLU A 182 12.03 -1.78 -16.49
C GLU A 182 10.60 -1.71 -15.93
N ASP A 183 9.94 -2.86 -15.83
CA ASP A 183 8.58 -2.98 -15.30
C ASP A 183 8.53 -3.09 -13.76
N LEU A 184 9.66 -2.99 -13.06
CA LEU A 184 9.70 -3.04 -11.61
C LEU A 184 9.78 -1.64 -10.99
N GLU A 185 9.03 -1.42 -9.91
CA GLU A 185 9.13 -0.25 -9.04
C GLU A 185 9.40 -0.68 -7.59
N PHE A 186 10.03 0.18 -6.78
CA PHE A 186 10.13 -0.07 -5.35
C PHE A 186 8.76 -0.03 -4.68
N SER A 187 8.52 -0.90 -3.72
CA SER A 187 7.19 -1.13 -3.13
C SER A 187 7.19 -1.19 -1.60
N TYR A 188 8.00 -0.40 -0.93
CA TYR A 188 7.88 -0.17 0.53
C TYR A 188 6.62 0.65 0.83
N CYS A 189 6.29 1.57 -0.07
CA CYS A 189 5.06 2.33 -0.11
C CYS A 189 4.41 2.20 -1.49
N THR A 190 3.09 1.98 -1.53
CA THR A 190 2.31 2.01 -2.77
C THR A 190 1.10 2.93 -2.62
N THR A 191 0.41 3.23 -3.73
CA THR A 191 -0.84 3.99 -3.62
C THR A 191 -1.99 3.09 -3.19
N ILE A 192 -2.96 3.66 -2.46
CA ILE A 192 -4.18 2.93 -2.06
C ILE A 192 -4.88 2.31 -3.26
N HIS A 193 -4.87 2.97 -4.43
CA HIS A 193 -5.46 2.43 -5.65
C HIS A 193 -4.73 1.16 -6.15
N LYS A 194 -3.40 1.17 -6.13
CA LYS A 194 -2.61 0.01 -6.55
C LYS A 194 -2.68 -1.17 -5.58
N SER A 195 -3.07 -0.95 -4.32
CA SER A 195 -3.24 -2.01 -3.32
C SER A 195 -4.57 -2.78 -3.45
N GLN A 196 -5.43 -2.41 -4.39
CA GLN A 196 -6.68 -3.13 -4.62
C GLN A 196 -6.41 -4.58 -5.03
N GLY A 197 -7.11 -5.53 -4.40
CA GLY A 197 -6.87 -6.95 -4.59
C GLY A 197 -5.81 -7.55 -3.68
N GLN A 198 -4.97 -6.74 -3.04
CA GLN A 198 -3.91 -7.19 -2.13
C GLN A 198 -4.35 -7.07 -0.67
N GLU A 199 -3.67 -7.80 0.21
CA GLU A 199 -3.88 -7.79 1.66
C GLU A 199 -2.55 -7.92 2.38
N TYR A 200 -2.42 -7.22 3.51
CA TYR A 200 -1.19 -7.19 4.30
C TYR A 200 -1.51 -7.36 5.79
N PRO A 201 -0.68 -8.05 6.57
CA PRO A 201 -0.84 -8.11 8.02
C PRO A 201 -0.89 -6.73 8.66
N VAL A 202 0.05 -5.85 8.34
CA VAL A 202 0.16 -4.49 8.90
C VAL A 202 0.13 -3.43 7.81
N ILE A 203 -0.71 -2.40 8.00
CA ILE A 203 -0.81 -1.26 7.09
C ILE A 203 -0.59 0.05 7.83
N ILE A 204 0.23 0.93 7.25
CA ILE A 204 0.42 2.30 7.70
C ILE A 204 -0.17 3.24 6.64
N VAL A 205 -1.04 4.17 7.04
CA VAL A 205 -1.77 5.03 6.11
C VAL A 205 -1.61 6.50 6.49
N PRO A 206 -0.74 7.28 5.81
CA PRO A 206 -0.70 8.72 5.99
C PRO A 206 -1.90 9.40 5.34
N LEU A 207 -2.65 10.18 6.13
CA LEU A 207 -3.86 10.89 5.72
C LEU A 207 -3.72 12.36 6.11
N LEU A 208 -3.25 13.20 5.17
CA LEU A 208 -2.94 14.59 5.43
C LEU A 208 -3.89 15.53 4.67
N LYS A 209 -4.01 16.79 5.12
CA LYS A 209 -4.87 17.81 4.49
C LYS A 209 -4.58 18.00 3.00
N GLU A 210 -3.31 17.94 2.61
CA GLU A 210 -2.88 18.06 1.22
C GLU A 210 -3.46 16.98 0.31
N HIS A 211 -3.96 15.91 0.91
CA HIS A 211 -4.64 14.82 0.21
C HIS A 211 -6.16 15.06 0.03
N TYR A 212 -6.70 16.21 0.44
CA TYR A 212 -8.15 16.45 0.56
C TYR A 212 -8.97 16.09 -0.69
N ILE A 213 -8.41 16.32 -1.89
CA ILE A 213 -9.07 15.95 -3.16
C ILE A 213 -9.24 14.43 -3.29
N MET A 214 -8.30 13.66 -2.72
CA MET A 214 -8.27 12.19 -2.79
C MET A 214 -8.91 11.54 -1.56
N LEU A 215 -8.98 12.27 -0.42
CA LEU A 215 -9.54 11.77 0.83
C LEU A 215 -11.07 11.65 0.74
N ARG A 216 -11.51 10.64 0.02
CA ARG A 216 -12.92 10.24 -0.01
C ARG A 216 -13.11 9.03 0.89
N ARG A 217 -14.28 8.92 1.52
CA ARG A 217 -14.68 7.78 2.35
C ARG A 217 -14.29 6.43 1.75
N ASN A 218 -14.56 6.24 0.47
CA ASN A 218 -14.24 5.01 -0.25
C ASN A 218 -12.72 4.72 -0.31
N LEU A 219 -11.88 5.75 -0.34
CA LEU A 219 -10.43 5.58 -0.34
C LEU A 219 -9.96 5.08 1.03
N LEU A 220 -10.43 5.72 2.11
CA LEU A 220 -10.12 5.33 3.48
C LEU A 220 -10.62 3.91 3.77
N TYR A 221 -11.86 3.61 3.43
CA TYR A 221 -12.43 2.27 3.52
C TYR A 221 -11.55 1.24 2.79
N THR A 222 -11.13 1.55 1.56
CA THR A 222 -10.26 0.65 0.78
C THR A 222 -8.93 0.42 1.49
N ALA A 223 -8.30 1.47 2.01
CA ALA A 223 -7.02 1.34 2.71
C ALA A 223 -7.15 0.47 3.98
N VAL A 224 -8.14 0.77 4.84
CA VAL A 224 -8.37 0.04 6.10
C VAL A 224 -8.65 -1.44 5.83
N THR A 225 -9.47 -1.74 4.82
CA THR A 225 -9.82 -3.14 4.48
C THR A 225 -8.68 -3.94 3.83
N ARG A 226 -7.52 -3.35 3.57
CA ARG A 226 -6.31 -4.09 3.14
C ARG A 226 -5.58 -4.75 4.31
N ALA A 227 -5.81 -4.30 5.56
CA ALA A 227 -5.16 -4.85 6.73
C ALA A 227 -5.81 -6.14 7.21
N LYS A 228 -4.99 -7.11 7.63
CA LYS A 228 -5.44 -8.35 8.27
C LYS A 228 -5.38 -8.27 9.79
N ALA A 229 -4.34 -7.65 10.35
CA ALA A 229 -4.06 -7.65 11.77
C ALA A 229 -3.93 -6.26 12.39
N LYS A 230 -3.36 -5.26 11.67
CA LYS A 230 -3.11 -3.94 12.24
C LYS A 230 -3.20 -2.83 11.21
N VAL A 231 -3.84 -1.72 11.60
CA VAL A 231 -3.87 -0.46 10.83
C VAL A 231 -3.30 0.66 11.68
N ILE A 232 -2.41 1.47 11.10
CA ILE A 232 -1.80 2.63 11.71
C ILE A 232 -2.09 3.87 10.85
N PRO A 233 -3.21 4.56 11.05
CA PRO A 233 -3.47 5.86 10.44
C PRO A 233 -2.56 6.92 11.04
N VAL A 234 -1.93 7.75 10.21
CA VAL A 234 -1.10 8.89 10.60
C VAL A 234 -1.74 10.16 10.06
N SER A 235 -2.24 11.04 10.93
CA SER A 235 -3.04 12.19 10.50
C SER A 235 -3.01 13.33 11.50
N TYR A 236 -3.57 14.48 11.09
CA TYR A 236 -3.79 15.62 11.98
C TYR A 236 -4.96 15.39 12.94
N THR A 237 -4.91 15.96 14.16
CA THR A 237 -5.98 15.83 15.16
C THR A 237 -7.35 16.24 14.63
N HIS A 238 -7.42 17.34 13.87
CA HIS A 238 -8.68 17.86 13.36
C HIS A 238 -9.27 16.97 12.24
N LEU A 239 -8.48 16.17 11.54
CA LEU A 239 -8.99 15.14 10.62
C LEU A 239 -9.61 13.97 11.37
N ARG A 240 -9.15 13.67 12.60
CA ARG A 240 -9.81 12.69 13.48
C ARG A 240 -11.29 13.01 13.73
N ALA A 241 -11.64 14.31 13.81
CA ALA A 241 -13.01 14.77 14.01
C ALA A 241 -13.78 14.96 12.70
N HIS A 242 -13.10 15.15 11.55
CA HIS A 242 -13.70 15.52 10.27
C HIS A 242 -13.54 14.46 9.16
N GLU A 243 -12.81 13.37 9.40
CA GLU A 243 -12.62 12.30 8.39
C GLU A 243 -13.92 11.64 7.96
N THR A 244 -14.98 11.90 8.67
CA THR A 244 -16.33 11.41 8.39
C THR A 244 -17.22 12.45 7.71
N THR A 245 -16.87 13.72 7.72
CA THR A 245 -17.53 14.79 6.96
C THR A 245 -16.83 15.07 5.63
N LEU A 246 -16.22 14.07 5.01
CA LEU A 246 -15.78 14.20 3.64
C LEU A 246 -17.01 14.26 2.73
N HIS A 247 -17.35 15.49 2.39
CA HIS A 247 -18.48 15.84 1.57
C HIS A 247 -18.63 14.95 0.34
N LEU A 248 -19.86 14.55 0.13
CA LEU A 248 -20.45 13.98 -1.07
C LEU A 248 -20.10 14.75 -2.35
#